data_f52667788ad01fb9a7b9aa424546285f
#
_entry.id   f52667788ad01fb9a7b9aa424546285f
#
_cell.length_a   1.000
_cell.length_b   1.000
_cell.length_c   1.000
_cell.angle_alpha   90.00
_cell.angle_beta   90.00
_cell.angle_gamma   90.00
#
_symmetry.space_group_name_H-M   'P 1'
#
loop_
_entity.id
_entity.type
_entity.pdbx_description
1 polymer ?
#
loop_
_entity_poly.entity_id
_entity_poly.type
_entity_poly.pdbx_seq_one_letter_code
_entity_poly.pdbx_strand_id
1 'polypeptide(L)'
;MSPKYFLWTITDFVKDHKKSLIEKIKEDDRGIKRDNISCTDYQNRNQPNLAPYQVYMRNHILHEFLQHFNKYFQSKTCQLHDIWYQIFKKGDFHQRLTNPEAQFTNVFYVQLPEKVTTKTDLYDIDAKEGDIVTFPAYVPYTSPLNKSNKEKIIICFKTSIDIGIQ
;
A
#
# COMPACT_ATOMS: atom_id res chain seq x y z
N MET A 1 -25.06 -0.08 -8.79
CA MET A 1 -23.83 0.77 -8.77
C MET A 1 -22.79 0.07 -7.93
N SER A 2 -21.64 -0.27 -8.52
CA SER A 2 -20.56 -0.90 -7.75
C SER A 2 -20.04 0.08 -6.70
N PRO A 3 -19.73 -0.38 -5.47
CA PRO A 3 -19.07 0.48 -4.49
C PRO A 3 -17.79 1.04 -5.08
N LYS A 4 -17.51 2.30 -4.78
CA LYS A 4 -16.31 2.96 -5.28
C LYS A 4 -15.22 2.92 -4.21
N TYR A 5 -14.00 2.68 -4.66
CA TYR A 5 -12.81 2.90 -3.85
C TYR A 5 -12.17 4.23 -4.28
N PHE A 6 -11.40 4.83 -3.39
CA PHE A 6 -10.61 6.01 -3.72
C PHE A 6 -9.34 5.57 -4.42
N LEU A 7 -9.02 6.21 -5.55
CA LEU A 7 -7.78 5.94 -6.29
C LEU A 7 -7.08 7.27 -6.56
N TRP A 8 -5.79 7.33 -6.25
CA TRP A 8 -4.95 8.48 -6.54
C TRP A 8 -3.70 8.01 -7.28
N THR A 9 -3.37 8.69 -8.37
CA THR A 9 -2.23 8.36 -9.23
C THR A 9 -1.11 9.35 -9.01
N ILE A 10 0.09 8.82 -8.74
CA ILE A 10 1.30 9.63 -8.62
C ILE A 10 1.78 9.99 -10.02
N THR A 11 1.91 11.29 -10.29
CA THR A 11 2.38 11.79 -11.58
C THR A 11 3.82 11.34 -11.85
N ASP A 12 4.06 10.80 -13.04
CA ASP A 12 5.39 10.36 -13.49
C ASP A 12 6.09 9.38 -12.54
N PHE A 13 5.31 8.48 -11.90
CA PHE A 13 5.84 7.58 -10.89
C PHE A 13 6.99 6.72 -11.42
N VAL A 14 6.83 6.07 -12.56
CA VAL A 14 7.83 5.16 -13.12
C VAL A 14 9.13 5.90 -13.43
N LYS A 15 9.02 7.12 -13.97
CA LYS A 15 10.16 7.94 -14.33
C LYS A 15 10.88 8.51 -13.10
N ASP A 16 10.13 9.04 -12.14
CA ASP A 16 10.70 9.89 -11.08
C ASP A 16 10.90 9.16 -9.75
N HIS A 17 10.17 8.07 -9.49
CA HIS A 17 10.13 7.48 -8.15
C HIS A 17 10.40 5.97 -8.09
N LYS A 18 9.96 5.21 -9.09
CA LYS A 18 9.91 3.74 -9.00
C LYS A 18 11.27 3.12 -8.66
N LYS A 19 12.30 3.49 -9.41
CA LYS A 19 13.64 2.92 -9.22
C LYS A 19 14.20 3.21 -7.82
N SER A 20 14.13 4.47 -7.42
CA SER A 20 14.63 4.90 -6.10
C SER A 20 13.90 4.20 -4.96
N LEU A 21 12.58 4.07 -5.09
CA LEU A 21 11.77 3.45 -4.06
C LEU A 21 12.07 1.95 -3.93
N ILE A 22 12.19 1.24 -5.06
CA ILE A 22 12.55 -0.19 -5.05
C ILE A 22 13.93 -0.39 -4.44
N GLU A 23 14.92 0.42 -4.78
CA GLU A 23 16.26 0.35 -4.20
C GLU A 23 16.20 0.48 -2.68
N LYS A 24 15.43 1.44 -2.17
CA LYS A 24 15.28 1.66 -0.72
C LYS A 24 14.55 0.51 -0.01
N ILE A 25 13.57 -0.08 -0.66
CA ILE A 25 12.90 -1.29 -0.13
C ILE A 25 13.89 -2.45 -0.07
N LYS A 26 14.68 -2.65 -1.12
CA LYS A 26 15.66 -3.74 -1.19
C LYS A 26 16.84 -3.58 -0.22
N GLU A 27 17.13 -2.35 0.20
CA GLU A 27 18.15 -2.07 1.22
C GLU A 27 17.67 -2.40 2.64
N ASP A 28 16.36 -2.54 2.85
CA ASP A 28 15.81 -2.83 4.17
C ASP A 28 16.15 -4.27 4.59
N ASP A 29 16.67 -4.43 5.81
CA ASP A 29 17.06 -5.72 6.39
C ASP A 29 16.02 -6.29 7.37
N ARG A 30 14.89 -5.59 7.55
CA ARG A 30 13.84 -5.96 8.52
C ARG A 30 12.77 -6.87 7.94
N GLY A 31 12.87 -7.17 6.65
CA GLY A 31 11.91 -8.03 5.96
C GLY A 31 12.04 -9.49 6.37
N ILE A 32 10.91 -10.15 6.54
CA ILE A 32 10.82 -11.57 6.86
C ILE A 32 10.15 -12.29 5.70
N LYS A 33 10.80 -13.33 5.18
CA LYS A 33 10.25 -14.17 4.11
C LYS A 33 9.84 -15.52 4.69
N ARG A 34 8.60 -15.93 4.42
CA ARG A 34 8.09 -17.26 4.72
C ARG A 34 7.65 -17.93 3.40
N ASP A 35 7.62 -19.28 3.42
CA ASP A 35 7.27 -20.04 2.22
C ASP A 35 5.91 -19.62 1.65
N ASN A 36 5.89 -19.32 0.34
CA ASN A 36 4.70 -18.94 -0.44
C ASN A 36 4.00 -17.66 0.04
N ILE A 37 4.61 -16.93 0.98
CA ILE A 37 4.10 -15.66 1.48
C ILE A 37 5.10 -14.57 1.09
N SER A 38 4.63 -13.33 0.97
CA SER A 38 5.49 -12.20 0.63
C SER A 38 6.64 -12.00 1.63
N CYS A 39 7.76 -11.48 1.14
CA CYS A 39 8.76 -10.88 2.02
C CYS A 39 8.21 -9.54 2.51
N THR A 40 8.13 -9.32 3.81
CA THR A 40 7.52 -8.13 4.38
C THR A 40 8.19 -7.73 5.70
N ASP A 41 8.25 -6.43 5.96
CA ASP A 41 8.70 -5.87 7.24
C ASP A 41 7.53 -5.64 8.22
N TYR A 42 6.37 -6.24 7.98
CA TYR A 42 5.16 -6.01 8.78
C TYR A 42 5.37 -6.19 10.27
N GLN A 43 6.10 -7.22 10.69
CA GLN A 43 6.39 -7.50 12.09
C GLN A 43 7.27 -6.41 12.73
N ASN A 44 8.01 -5.68 11.92
CA ASN A 44 8.94 -4.64 12.36
C ASN A 44 8.45 -3.23 12.01
N ARG A 45 7.18 -3.06 11.63
CA ARG A 45 6.65 -1.78 11.14
C ARG A 45 6.63 -0.66 12.20
N ASN A 46 6.64 -1.04 13.47
CA ASN A 46 6.58 -0.10 14.60
C ASN A 46 7.93 0.17 15.24
N GLN A 47 9.02 -0.08 14.53
CA GLN A 47 10.36 0.26 15.03
C GLN A 47 10.50 1.77 15.19
N PRO A 48 11.24 2.25 16.24
CA PRO A 48 11.40 3.68 16.48
C PRO A 48 12.05 4.43 15.32
N ASN A 49 12.98 3.77 14.62
CA ASN A 49 13.67 4.34 13.47
C ASN A 49 12.97 3.94 12.18
N LEU A 50 12.61 4.93 11.37
CA LEU A 50 12.01 4.69 10.08
C LEU A 50 13.04 4.08 9.11
N ALA A 51 12.60 3.10 8.31
CA ALA A 51 13.38 2.58 7.20
C ALA A 51 13.53 3.64 6.10
N PRO A 52 14.59 3.57 5.27
CA PRO A 52 14.80 4.54 4.20
C PRO A 52 13.60 4.68 3.26
N TYR A 53 12.92 3.58 2.91
CA TYR A 53 11.74 3.66 2.04
C TYR A 53 10.56 4.38 2.73
N GLN A 54 10.40 4.23 4.05
CA GLN A 54 9.35 4.93 4.81
C GLN A 54 9.61 6.43 4.84
N VAL A 55 10.87 6.84 4.99
CA VAL A 55 11.27 8.25 4.90
C VAL A 55 10.97 8.79 3.52
N TYR A 56 11.31 8.05 2.48
CA TYR A 56 11.03 8.43 1.10
C TYR A 56 9.52 8.61 0.86
N MET A 57 8.71 7.66 1.34
CA MET A 57 7.25 7.74 1.24
C MET A 57 6.71 9.02 1.88
N ARG A 58 7.16 9.34 3.08
CA ARG A 58 6.71 10.54 3.80
C ARG A 58 7.12 11.83 3.09
N ASN A 59 8.35 11.88 2.58
CA ASN A 59 8.90 13.11 2.02
C ASN A 59 8.45 13.37 0.58
N HIS A 60 8.19 12.35 -0.20
CA HIS A 60 7.98 12.50 -1.65
C HIS A 60 6.61 12.04 -2.15
N ILE A 61 5.86 11.27 -1.38
CA ILE A 61 4.62 10.65 -1.85
C ILE A 61 3.43 10.96 -0.93
N LEU A 62 3.56 10.69 0.37
CA LEU A 62 2.42 10.73 1.29
C LEU A 62 1.93 12.13 1.57
N HIS A 63 2.78 13.14 1.55
CA HIS A 63 2.35 14.51 1.82
C HIS A 63 1.25 14.94 0.83
N GLU A 64 1.50 14.78 -0.44
CA GLU A 64 0.54 15.12 -1.51
C GLU A 64 -0.69 14.20 -1.48
N PHE A 65 -0.46 12.90 -1.30
CA PHE A 65 -1.55 11.93 -1.17
C PHE A 65 -2.52 12.32 -0.04
N LEU A 66 -2.00 12.64 1.14
CA LEU A 66 -2.83 12.97 2.30
C LEU A 66 -3.60 14.28 2.10
N GLN A 67 -3.06 15.24 1.37
CA GLN A 67 -3.79 16.45 0.99
C GLN A 67 -5.01 16.12 0.14
N HIS A 68 -4.83 15.31 -0.90
CA HIS A 68 -5.91 14.88 -1.78
C HIS A 68 -6.93 14.00 -1.04
N PHE A 69 -6.44 13.14 -0.18
CA PHE A 69 -7.27 12.26 0.65
C PHE A 69 -8.19 13.07 1.58
N ASN A 70 -7.63 14.04 2.30
CA ASN A 70 -8.39 14.91 3.19
C ASN A 70 -9.44 15.71 2.42
N LYS A 71 -9.10 16.19 1.24
CA LYS A 71 -10.04 16.94 0.39
C LYS A 71 -11.20 16.05 -0.07
N TYR A 72 -10.88 14.84 -0.51
CA TYR A 72 -11.89 13.89 -1.00
C TYR A 72 -12.87 13.50 0.10
N PHE A 73 -12.38 13.19 1.29
CA PHE A 73 -13.21 12.76 2.42
C PHE A 73 -13.71 13.92 3.29
N GLN A 74 -13.39 15.16 2.92
CA GLN A 74 -13.77 16.36 3.68
C GLN A 74 -13.35 16.27 5.16
N SER A 75 -12.18 15.70 5.40
CA SER A 75 -11.63 15.54 6.75
C SER A 75 -10.74 16.70 7.13
N LYS A 76 -10.65 17.01 8.43
CA LYS A 76 -9.73 18.03 8.96
C LYS A 76 -8.32 17.52 8.96
N THR A 77 -8.14 16.30 9.43
CA THR A 77 -6.82 15.67 9.55
C THR A 77 -6.93 14.22 9.15
N CYS A 78 -5.80 13.67 8.70
CA CYS A 78 -5.64 12.26 8.44
C CYS A 78 -4.46 11.75 9.25
N GLN A 79 -4.70 10.76 10.08
CA GLN A 79 -3.65 10.09 10.84
C GLN A 79 -3.12 8.92 10.04
N LEU A 80 -1.82 8.93 9.79
CA LEU A 80 -1.09 7.81 9.22
C LEU A 80 -0.64 6.89 10.36
N HIS A 81 -1.01 5.62 10.30
CA HIS A 81 -0.63 4.63 11.32
C HIS A 81 0.66 3.92 10.95
N ASP A 82 0.55 2.81 10.24
CA ASP A 82 1.69 1.95 9.93
C ASP A 82 1.97 1.96 8.44
N ILE A 83 3.23 1.79 8.07
CA ILE A 83 3.68 1.60 6.69
C ILE A 83 4.51 0.34 6.64
N TRP A 84 4.19 -0.57 5.72
CA TRP A 84 4.99 -1.78 5.48
C TRP A 84 5.00 -2.12 4.00
N TYR A 85 6.03 -2.85 3.55
CA TYR A 85 6.10 -3.34 2.18
C TYR A 85 5.80 -4.84 2.11
N GLN A 86 5.45 -5.29 0.91
CA GLN A 86 5.35 -6.71 0.57
C GLN A 86 5.96 -6.95 -0.80
N ILE A 87 6.87 -7.92 -0.88
CA ILE A 87 7.49 -8.35 -2.12
C ILE A 87 7.02 -9.78 -2.40
N PHE A 88 6.33 -9.97 -3.52
CA PHE A 88 5.82 -11.27 -3.93
C PHE A 88 6.64 -11.78 -5.10
N LYS A 89 7.39 -12.86 -4.89
CA LYS A 89 8.06 -13.60 -5.94
C LYS A 89 7.09 -14.57 -6.60
N LYS A 90 7.51 -15.23 -7.68
CA LYS A 90 6.70 -16.26 -8.32
C LYS A 90 6.29 -17.31 -7.29
N GLY A 91 5.00 -17.59 -7.21
CA GLY A 91 4.44 -18.55 -6.26
C GLY A 91 4.00 -17.96 -4.93
N ASP A 92 4.28 -16.69 -4.68
CA ASP A 92 3.87 -16.03 -3.44
C ASP A 92 2.45 -15.46 -3.55
N PHE A 93 1.76 -15.46 -2.43
CA PHE A 93 0.41 -14.89 -2.30
C PHE A 93 0.22 -14.35 -0.88
N HIS A 94 -0.89 -13.66 -0.67
CA HIS A 94 -1.31 -13.23 0.67
C HIS A 94 -2.75 -13.64 0.88
N GLN A 95 -3.02 -14.35 1.97
CA GLN A 95 -4.37 -14.79 2.30
C GLN A 95 -5.28 -13.63 2.70
N ARG A 96 -6.57 -13.88 2.72
CA ARG A 96 -7.61 -12.90 3.05
C ARG A 96 -7.42 -12.35 4.46
N LEU A 97 -7.41 -11.01 4.57
CA LEU A 97 -7.27 -10.32 5.87
C LEU A 97 -7.96 -8.95 5.86
N THR A 98 -8.08 -8.37 7.05
CA THR A 98 -8.57 -7.01 7.26
C THR A 98 -7.58 -6.24 8.13
N ASN A 99 -7.75 -4.92 8.22
CA ASN A 99 -6.95 -4.03 9.08
C ASN A 99 -7.83 -3.37 10.13
N PRO A 100 -8.22 -4.10 11.20
CA PRO A 100 -9.26 -3.65 12.14
C PRO A 100 -8.87 -2.44 12.99
N GLU A 101 -7.61 -2.06 13.04
CA GLU A 101 -7.10 -0.99 13.91
C GLU A 101 -7.16 0.40 13.27
N ALA A 102 -7.69 0.52 12.07
CA ALA A 102 -7.78 1.78 11.33
C ALA A 102 -9.11 1.88 10.59
N GLN A 103 -9.38 3.03 10.02
CA GLN A 103 -10.59 3.23 9.21
C GLN A 103 -10.38 2.84 7.76
N PHE A 104 -9.18 3.02 7.24
CA PHE A 104 -8.87 2.76 5.83
C PHE A 104 -7.63 1.91 5.66
N THR A 105 -7.70 1.03 4.66
CA THR A 105 -6.55 0.31 4.10
C THR A 105 -6.14 1.01 2.82
N ASN A 106 -4.83 1.23 2.67
CA ASN A 106 -4.25 1.82 1.46
C ASN A 106 -3.23 0.84 0.87
N VAL A 107 -3.31 0.62 -0.43
CA VAL A 107 -2.37 -0.23 -1.17
C VAL A 107 -1.75 0.60 -2.28
N PHE A 108 -0.44 0.76 -2.21
CA PHE A 108 0.36 1.47 -3.20
C PHE A 108 1.07 0.45 -4.09
N TYR A 109 0.80 0.48 -5.38
CA TYR A 109 1.39 -0.44 -6.35
C TYR A 109 2.70 0.14 -6.89
N VAL A 110 3.81 -0.39 -6.40
CA VAL A 110 5.16 0.04 -6.80
C VAL A 110 5.60 -0.69 -8.06
N GLN A 111 5.43 -2.01 -8.10
CA GLN A 111 5.72 -2.84 -9.26
C GLN A 111 4.66 -3.92 -9.43
N LEU A 112 4.08 -3.98 -10.61
CA LEU A 112 3.04 -4.96 -10.94
C LEU A 112 3.50 -5.82 -12.12
N PRO A 113 3.63 -7.13 -11.93
CA PRO A 113 3.74 -8.06 -13.05
C PRO A 113 2.35 -8.24 -13.65
N GLU A 114 2.18 -7.82 -14.90
CA GLU A 114 0.89 -7.89 -15.60
C GLU A 114 -0.23 -7.22 -14.77
N LYS A 115 -1.40 -7.84 -14.67
CA LYS A 115 -2.56 -7.27 -13.98
C LYS A 115 -2.82 -7.92 -12.61
N VAL A 116 -1.80 -8.24 -11.85
CA VAL A 116 -1.95 -8.90 -10.55
C VAL A 116 -2.18 -7.86 -9.45
N THR A 117 -3.41 -7.37 -9.34
CA THR A 117 -3.80 -6.40 -8.33
C THR A 117 -4.36 -7.07 -7.08
N THR A 118 -4.71 -6.27 -6.08
CA THR A 118 -5.40 -6.73 -4.88
C THR A 118 -6.84 -7.12 -5.21
N LYS A 119 -7.32 -8.21 -4.63
CA LYS A 119 -8.73 -8.60 -4.71
C LYS A 119 -9.43 -8.32 -3.40
N THR A 120 -10.62 -7.75 -3.49
CA THR A 120 -11.46 -7.51 -2.31
C THR A 120 -12.82 -8.18 -2.47
N ASP A 121 -13.54 -8.31 -1.36
CA ASP A 121 -14.89 -8.87 -1.39
C ASP A 121 -15.92 -7.92 -2.03
N LEU A 122 -15.62 -6.62 -2.10
CA LEU A 122 -16.57 -5.59 -2.53
C LEU A 122 -16.18 -4.87 -3.81
N TYR A 123 -14.90 -4.87 -4.18
CA TYR A 123 -14.39 -4.03 -5.27
C TYR A 123 -13.58 -4.82 -6.27
N ASP A 124 -13.81 -4.53 -7.54
CA ASP A 124 -12.89 -4.92 -8.61
C ASP A 124 -11.89 -3.78 -8.79
N ILE A 125 -10.69 -3.97 -8.27
CA ILE A 125 -9.65 -2.95 -8.31
C ILE A 125 -8.93 -3.02 -9.65
N ASP A 126 -9.00 -1.92 -10.40
CA ASP A 126 -8.24 -1.71 -11.62
C ASP A 126 -7.19 -0.62 -11.35
N ALA A 127 -5.95 -1.04 -11.16
CA ALA A 127 -4.86 -0.15 -10.79
C ALA A 127 -3.59 -0.49 -11.58
N LYS A 128 -2.72 0.50 -11.70
CA LYS A 128 -1.42 0.41 -12.37
C LYS A 128 -0.31 0.85 -11.43
N GLU A 129 0.92 0.64 -11.84
CA GLU A 129 2.09 1.14 -11.09
C GLU A 129 1.98 2.65 -10.87
N GLY A 130 2.18 3.07 -9.62
CA GLY A 130 2.03 4.47 -9.21
C GLY A 130 0.67 4.82 -8.62
N ASP A 131 -0.28 3.89 -8.63
CA ASP A 131 -1.60 4.12 -8.03
C ASP A 131 -1.62 3.74 -6.56
N ILE A 132 -2.30 4.54 -5.76
CA ILE A 132 -2.68 4.23 -4.38
C ILE A 132 -4.19 4.03 -4.36
N VAL A 133 -4.60 2.86 -3.88
CA VAL A 133 -6.02 2.50 -3.75
C VAL A 133 -6.39 2.48 -2.28
N THR A 134 -7.48 3.14 -1.93
CA THR A 134 -7.99 3.23 -0.56
C THR A 134 -9.39 2.64 -0.48
N PHE A 135 -9.61 1.76 0.48
CA PHE A 135 -10.92 1.18 0.78
C PHE A 135 -11.10 1.05 2.29
N PRO A 136 -12.34 0.88 2.78
CA PRO A 136 -12.56 0.74 4.23
C PRO A 136 -11.78 -0.44 4.82
N ALA A 137 -11.23 -0.24 5.99
CA ALA A 137 -10.36 -1.25 6.64
C ALA A 137 -11.09 -2.55 6.99
N TYR A 138 -12.41 -2.52 7.12
CA TYR A 138 -13.21 -3.72 7.38
C TYR A 138 -13.39 -4.60 6.14
N VAL A 139 -13.07 -4.09 4.94
CA VAL A 139 -13.21 -4.86 3.71
C VAL A 139 -12.07 -5.88 3.61
N PRO A 140 -12.38 -7.18 3.59
CA PRO A 140 -11.36 -8.20 3.41
C PRO A 140 -10.71 -8.13 2.04
N TYR A 141 -9.41 -8.34 2.00
CA TYR A 141 -8.65 -8.32 0.75
C TYR A 141 -7.59 -9.43 0.71
N THR A 142 -7.21 -9.80 -0.50
CA THR A 142 -6.14 -10.77 -0.75
C THR A 142 -5.18 -10.21 -1.77
N SER A 143 -3.94 -10.70 -1.75
CA SER A 143 -3.04 -10.57 -2.87
C SER A 143 -2.98 -11.91 -3.58
N PRO A 144 -3.46 -12.00 -4.83
CA PRO A 144 -3.52 -13.27 -5.54
C PRO A 144 -2.12 -13.80 -5.87
N LEU A 145 -2.05 -15.10 -6.18
CA LEU A 145 -0.80 -15.78 -6.53
C LEU A 145 -0.07 -15.06 -7.66
N ASN A 146 1.19 -14.71 -7.42
CA ASN A 146 2.06 -14.16 -8.45
C ASN A 146 2.60 -15.31 -9.31
N LYS A 147 2.16 -15.40 -10.55
CA LYS A 147 2.59 -16.42 -11.52
C LYS A 147 3.75 -15.96 -12.40
N SER A 148 4.12 -14.70 -12.30
CA SER A 148 5.17 -14.07 -13.12
C SER A 148 6.56 -14.27 -12.49
N ASN A 149 7.58 -14.29 -13.33
CA ASN A 149 8.98 -14.22 -12.87
C ASN A 149 9.35 -12.83 -12.35
N LYS A 150 8.57 -11.81 -12.67
CA LYS A 150 8.74 -10.45 -12.17
C LYS A 150 8.11 -10.33 -10.78
N GLU A 151 8.83 -9.72 -9.86
CA GLU A 151 8.32 -9.49 -8.52
C GLU A 151 7.16 -8.49 -8.52
N LYS A 152 6.11 -8.79 -7.74
CA LYS A 152 5.09 -7.80 -7.36
C LYS A 152 5.56 -7.11 -6.09
N ILE A 153 5.58 -5.78 -6.10
CA ILE A 153 5.99 -4.98 -4.94
C ILE A 153 4.89 -3.98 -4.63
N ILE A 154 4.39 -4.05 -3.40
CA ILE A 154 3.40 -3.10 -2.89
C ILE A 154 3.88 -2.50 -1.57
N ILE A 155 3.41 -1.30 -1.27
CA ILE A 155 3.53 -0.69 0.05
C ILE A 155 2.12 -0.51 0.58
N CYS A 156 1.86 -1.04 1.77
CA CYS A 156 0.59 -0.90 2.45
C CYS A 156 0.72 0.08 3.60
N PHE A 157 -0.34 0.82 3.87
CA PHE A 157 -0.40 1.68 5.04
C PHE A 157 -1.85 1.87 5.47
N LYS A 158 -2.02 2.27 6.72
CA LYS A 158 -3.35 2.46 7.32
C LYS A 158 -3.55 3.93 7.65
N THR A 159 -4.79 4.40 7.46
CA THR A 159 -5.16 5.79 7.77
C THR A 159 -6.47 5.85 8.52
N SER A 160 -6.61 6.90 9.31
CA SER A 160 -7.87 7.28 9.99
C SER A 160 -8.07 8.78 9.82
N ILE A 161 -9.33 9.20 9.73
CA ILE A 161 -9.67 10.61 9.51
C ILE A 161 -10.42 11.17 10.71
N ASP A 162 -10.25 12.48 10.91
CA ASP A 162 -11.06 13.27 11.82
C ASP A 162 -11.88 14.25 10.99
N ILE A 163 -13.18 14.09 11.03
CA ILE A 163 -14.12 14.97 10.32
C ILE A 163 -14.57 16.15 11.19
N GLY A 164 -14.05 16.25 12.42
CA GLY A 164 -14.38 17.37 13.31
C GLY A 164 -15.80 17.39 13.81
N ILE A 165 -16.47 16.24 13.85
CA ILE A 165 -17.78 16.12 14.51
C ILE A 165 -17.58 16.23 16.01
N GLN A 166 -18.31 17.16 16.58
CA GLN A 166 -18.29 17.36 18.02
C GLN A 166 -19.48 16.67 18.68
#